data_a629874856462495479236dfeb2c14d8
#
_entry.id   a629874856462495479236dfeb2c14d8
#
_cell.length_a   1.000
_cell.length_b   1.000
_cell.length_c   1.000
_cell.angle_alpha   90.00
_cell.angle_beta   90.00
_cell.angle_gamma   90.00
#
_symmetry.space_group_name_H-M   'P 1'
#
loop_
_entity.id
_entity.type
_entity.pdbx_description
1 polymer ?
#
loop_
_entity_poly.entity_id
_entity_poly.type
_entity_poly.pdbx_seq_one_letter_code
_entity_poly.pdbx_strand_id
1 'polypeptide(L)'
;MRRKEKRKKSNKKMKIFIIVTLLVIIIAAGILAYMVFFKNKGNDIISNIEDNNGIIEEVINNNGVKIYSGNERPIAVMIDNHKGAWPQAGLKKAYAIYEIIVEGGETRLMAVFKGQDVEKIGPVRSSRHYFLDYALENDAIYAHYGWSPKAESDIKTLGVNNINGITESDKDFWRIKQKSSPHNVLTSTSKIKEIAKNKNYKLTSTKESVLNYVTNEVELAEGKTANKVTIPYSDLHTTSYVYDETSKTYTRYARGIKQTDFETNESITTKNIIITFVKNTDLNDGENKNRQNLSNIGTFKGYYITDGKAIEIQCIKNAR
;
A
#
# COMPACT_ATOMS: atom_id res chain seq x y z
N MET A 1 38.14 58.45 44.41
CA MET A 1 38.27 57.33 43.49
C MET A 1 37.19 56.26 43.68
N ARG A 2 36.86 55.71 44.84
CA ARG A 2 35.86 54.62 45.08
C ARG A 2 34.42 54.83 44.58
N ARG A 3 33.92 56.10 44.50
CA ARG A 3 32.54 56.37 44.01
C ARG A 3 32.36 56.20 42.45
N LYS A 4 33.41 56.46 41.66
CA LYS A 4 33.40 56.34 40.21
C LYS A 4 33.43 54.86 39.74
N GLU A 5 34.14 53.98 40.46
CA GLU A 5 34.25 52.59 40.22
C GLU A 5 32.92 51.82 40.49
N LYS A 6 32.23 52.15 41.61
CA LYS A 6 30.92 51.57 41.94
C LYS A 6 29.86 51.90 40.85
N ARG A 7 29.87 53.11 40.28
CA ARG A 7 28.98 53.57 39.25
C ARG A 7 29.26 52.84 37.90
N LYS A 8 30.52 52.57 37.53
CA LYS A 8 30.96 51.87 36.38
C LYS A 8 30.58 50.38 36.45
N LYS A 9 30.71 49.72 37.61
CA LYS A 9 30.27 48.31 37.83
C LYS A 9 28.76 48.18 37.84
N SER A 10 28.00 49.15 38.37
CA SER A 10 26.53 49.14 38.32
C SER A 10 26.00 49.25 36.89
N ASN A 11 26.57 50.15 36.07
CA ASN A 11 26.17 50.31 34.67
C ASN A 11 26.50 49.07 33.80
N LYS A 12 27.60 48.36 34.12
CA LYS A 12 27.97 47.13 33.44
C LYS A 12 26.99 45.98 33.75
N LYS A 13 26.59 45.84 35.03
CA LYS A 13 25.58 44.87 35.47
C LYS A 13 24.20 45.16 34.84
N MET A 14 23.81 46.43 34.80
CA MET A 14 22.55 46.84 34.19
C MET A 14 22.54 46.63 32.67
N LYS A 15 23.62 46.87 31.95
CA LYS A 15 23.76 46.55 30.53
C LYS A 15 23.67 45.03 30.24
N ILE A 16 24.33 44.20 31.10
CA ILE A 16 24.24 42.74 30.99
C ILE A 16 22.81 42.26 31.24
N PHE A 17 22.13 42.81 32.26
CA PHE A 17 20.74 42.49 32.56
C PHE A 17 19.81 42.80 31.39
N ILE A 18 19.97 43.99 30.77
CA ILE A 18 19.17 44.41 29.59
C ILE A 18 19.41 43.45 28.39
N ILE A 19 20.68 43.06 28.15
CA ILE A 19 21.03 42.14 27.07
C ILE A 19 20.40 40.74 27.29
N VAL A 20 20.46 40.23 28.50
CA VAL A 20 19.88 38.93 28.87
C VAL A 20 18.35 38.99 28.74
N THR A 21 17.72 40.07 29.19
CA THR A 21 16.26 40.25 29.06
C THR A 21 15.82 40.32 27.59
N LEU A 22 16.57 41.02 26.73
CA LEU A 22 16.32 41.08 25.29
C LEU A 22 16.48 39.70 24.63
N LEU A 23 17.50 38.93 25.00
CA LEU A 23 17.69 37.56 24.50
C LEU A 23 16.53 36.64 24.90
N VAL A 24 16.05 36.73 26.14
CA VAL A 24 14.87 35.94 26.58
C VAL A 24 13.61 36.33 25.81
N ILE A 25 13.42 37.60 25.54
CA ILE A 25 12.26 38.08 24.73
C ILE A 25 12.36 37.59 23.30
N ILE A 26 13.54 37.58 22.68
CA ILE A 26 13.75 37.08 21.31
C ILE A 26 13.50 35.58 21.26
N ILE A 27 13.97 34.81 22.24
CA ILE A 27 13.72 33.36 22.32
C ILE A 27 12.24 33.10 22.53
N ALA A 28 11.56 33.81 23.41
CA ALA A 28 10.12 33.68 23.63
C ALA A 28 9.30 34.03 22.36
N ALA A 29 9.68 35.10 21.67
CA ALA A 29 9.07 35.48 20.40
C ALA A 29 9.29 34.41 19.29
N GLY A 30 10.51 33.82 19.24
CA GLY A 30 10.83 32.72 18.34
C GLY A 30 10.01 31.45 18.61
N ILE A 31 9.85 31.11 19.91
CA ILE A 31 8.99 29.96 20.30
C ILE A 31 7.53 30.25 19.99
N LEU A 32 7.05 31.48 20.19
CA LEU A 32 5.67 31.87 19.88
C LEU A 32 5.43 31.83 18.36
N ALA A 33 6.36 32.35 17.57
CA ALA A 33 6.31 32.32 16.11
C ALA A 33 6.37 30.86 15.60
N TYR A 34 7.21 30.00 16.19
CA TYR A 34 7.29 28.58 15.91
C TYR A 34 5.95 27.90 16.23
N MET A 35 5.38 28.13 17.42
CA MET A 35 4.09 27.53 17.80
C MET A 35 2.94 28.02 16.92
N VAL A 36 2.89 29.30 16.53
CA VAL A 36 1.87 29.83 15.61
C VAL A 36 2.05 29.26 14.23
N PHE A 37 3.28 29.18 13.71
CA PHE A 37 3.56 28.62 12.38
C PHE A 37 3.27 27.11 12.28
N PHE A 38 3.52 26.36 13.33
CA PHE A 38 3.23 24.92 13.37
C PHE A 38 1.79 24.61 13.82
N LYS A 39 1.17 25.43 14.66
CA LYS A 39 -0.24 25.27 15.04
C LYS A 39 -1.20 25.61 13.89
N ASN A 40 -0.85 26.58 13.05
CA ASN A 40 -1.63 26.88 11.83
C ASN A 40 -1.42 25.85 10.71
N LYS A 41 -0.34 25.06 10.70
CA LYS A 41 -0.19 23.94 9.77
C LYS A 41 -1.01 22.72 10.16
N GLY A 42 -1.55 22.67 11.36
CA GLY A 42 -2.38 21.56 11.86
C GLY A 42 -3.90 21.77 11.71
N ASN A 43 -4.35 22.96 11.39
CA ASN A 43 -5.77 23.30 11.38
C ASN A 43 -6.37 23.73 10.02
N ASP A 44 -5.56 23.81 8.98
CA ASP A 44 -6.04 24.27 7.66
C ASP A 44 -5.88 23.20 6.61
N ILE A 45 -6.60 22.08 6.71
CA ILE A 45 -7.05 21.32 5.54
C ILE A 45 -8.41 20.70 5.89
N ILE A 46 -9.39 21.54 6.13
CA ILE A 46 -10.77 21.25 5.75
C ILE A 46 -11.08 22.29 4.67
N SER A 47 -10.67 22.04 3.46
CA SER A 47 -11.18 22.77 2.32
C SER A 47 -12.44 22.05 1.86
N ASN A 48 -13.59 22.66 2.09
CA ASN A 48 -14.83 22.37 1.41
C ASN A 48 -14.58 22.38 -0.10
N ILE A 49 -14.66 21.24 -0.73
CA ILE A 49 -14.86 21.15 -2.18
C ILE A 49 -16.30 20.69 -2.35
N GLU A 50 -17.18 21.67 -2.52
CA GLU A 50 -18.43 21.43 -3.23
C GLU A 50 -18.05 21.20 -4.69
N ASP A 51 -18.24 19.98 -5.24
CA ASP A 51 -19.03 19.82 -6.44
C ASP A 51 -19.25 18.36 -6.86
N ASN A 52 -20.38 18.15 -7.41
CA ASN A 52 -21.02 17.04 -8.08
C ASN A 52 -20.11 16.25 -9.01
N ASN A 53 -19.43 15.21 -8.51
CA ASN A 53 -19.05 13.98 -9.22
C ASN A 53 -18.01 13.23 -8.40
N GLY A 54 -18.46 12.25 -7.59
CA GLY A 54 -17.58 11.27 -6.94
C GLY A 54 -16.50 11.90 -6.04
N ILE A 55 -16.90 12.47 -4.91
CA ILE A 55 -15.99 13.14 -3.97
C ILE A 55 -15.01 12.13 -3.40
N ILE A 56 -13.72 12.34 -3.67
CA ILE A 56 -12.62 11.69 -2.97
C ILE A 56 -12.45 12.46 -1.65
N GLU A 57 -13.10 12.01 -0.58
CA GLU A 57 -12.75 12.47 0.75
C GLU A 57 -11.52 11.71 1.24
N GLU A 58 -10.37 12.36 1.20
CA GLU A 58 -9.16 11.89 1.83
C GLU A 58 -9.18 12.34 3.30
N VAL A 59 -9.57 11.46 4.21
CA VAL A 59 -9.50 11.73 5.64
C VAL A 59 -8.04 11.62 6.08
N ILE A 60 -7.39 12.76 6.28
CA ILE A 60 -6.06 12.83 6.90
C ILE A 60 -6.28 12.94 8.40
N ASN A 61 -5.87 11.92 9.17
CA ASN A 61 -5.83 12.05 10.61
C ASN A 61 -4.56 12.81 11.06
N ASN A 62 -4.50 13.17 12.35
CA ASN A 62 -3.38 13.89 12.94
C ASN A 62 -2.02 13.16 12.81
N ASN A 63 -2.01 11.89 12.42
CA ASN A 63 -0.84 11.04 12.24
C ASN A 63 -0.42 10.89 10.76
N GLY A 64 -1.05 11.63 9.83
CA GLY A 64 -0.73 11.58 8.40
C GLY A 64 -1.24 10.33 7.67
N VAL A 65 -2.06 9.49 8.32
CA VAL A 65 -2.67 8.32 7.69
C VAL A 65 -3.82 8.77 6.80
N LYS A 66 -3.79 8.36 5.54
CA LYS A 66 -4.82 8.65 4.56
C LYS A 66 -5.75 7.45 4.43
N ILE A 67 -7.05 7.68 4.68
CA ILE A 67 -8.10 6.68 4.47
C ILE A 67 -9.00 7.18 3.36
N TYR A 68 -9.11 6.38 2.30
CA TYR A 68 -10.03 6.70 1.21
C TYR A 68 -11.47 6.36 1.62
N SER A 69 -12.34 7.35 1.64
CA SER A 69 -13.76 7.24 1.98
C SER A 69 -14.72 7.35 0.79
N GLY A 70 -14.20 7.61 -0.41
CA GLY A 70 -15.01 7.76 -1.62
C GLY A 70 -15.62 6.45 -2.13
N ASN A 71 -16.51 6.55 -3.09
CA ASN A 71 -17.24 5.44 -3.70
C ASN A 71 -16.62 4.95 -5.03
N GLU A 72 -15.42 5.39 -5.37
CA GLU A 72 -14.72 4.89 -6.55
C GLU A 72 -14.51 3.38 -6.45
N ARG A 73 -14.87 2.67 -7.51
CA ARG A 73 -14.71 1.22 -7.56
C ARG A 73 -13.22 0.86 -7.59
N PRO A 74 -12.76 -0.02 -6.72
CA PRO A 74 -11.35 -0.41 -6.70
C PRO A 74 -10.89 -1.03 -8.02
N ILE A 75 -9.60 -0.85 -8.33
CA ILE A 75 -8.92 -1.51 -9.44
C ILE A 75 -7.94 -2.51 -8.85
N ALA A 76 -8.05 -3.79 -9.20
CA ALA A 76 -7.12 -4.84 -8.82
C ALA A 76 -6.27 -5.25 -10.01
N VAL A 77 -4.95 -5.14 -9.89
CA VAL A 77 -4.01 -5.44 -10.99
C VAL A 77 -3.09 -6.59 -10.60
N MET A 78 -3.03 -7.61 -11.47
CA MET A 78 -2.09 -8.72 -11.30
C MET A 78 -0.66 -8.26 -11.62
N ILE A 79 0.24 -8.36 -10.66
CA ILE A 79 1.63 -7.90 -10.75
C ILE A 79 2.59 -9.08 -10.69
N ASP A 80 3.54 -9.10 -11.59
CA ASP A 80 4.64 -10.06 -11.63
C ASP A 80 5.59 -9.87 -10.44
N ASN A 81 5.89 -10.96 -9.73
CA ASN A 81 6.84 -10.94 -8.61
C ASN A 81 8.11 -11.76 -8.86
N HIS A 82 8.32 -12.20 -10.09
CA HIS A 82 9.58 -12.80 -10.50
C HIS A 82 10.73 -11.76 -10.43
N LYS A 83 11.95 -12.18 -10.10
CA LYS A 83 13.11 -11.27 -9.98
C LYS A 83 13.35 -10.39 -11.22
N GLY A 84 13.01 -10.87 -12.41
CA GLY A 84 13.11 -10.10 -13.67
C GLY A 84 12.11 -8.96 -13.79
N ALA A 85 11.08 -8.92 -12.92
CA ALA A 85 10.10 -7.87 -12.85
C ALA A 85 10.50 -6.73 -11.89
N TRP A 86 11.48 -6.95 -11.03
CA TRP A 86 11.90 -5.97 -10.02
C TRP A 86 12.76 -4.85 -10.59
N PRO A 87 12.68 -3.62 -10.04
CA PRO A 87 11.61 -3.13 -9.16
C PRO A 87 10.27 -3.02 -9.91
N GLN A 88 9.15 -3.25 -9.21
CA GLN A 88 7.82 -3.05 -9.79
C GLN A 88 7.40 -1.57 -9.71
N ALA A 89 6.50 -1.16 -10.60
CA ALA A 89 5.92 0.18 -10.62
C ALA A 89 4.57 0.23 -9.91
N GLY A 90 4.34 1.28 -9.13
CA GLY A 90 3.04 1.63 -8.55
C GLY A 90 2.69 0.91 -7.26
N LEU A 91 3.47 -0.06 -6.79
CA LEU A 91 3.15 -0.82 -5.56
C LEU A 91 3.04 0.07 -4.33
N LYS A 92 3.84 1.13 -4.24
CA LYS A 92 3.82 2.08 -3.12
C LYS A 92 2.47 2.81 -2.97
N LYS A 93 1.73 2.97 -4.07
CA LYS A 93 0.42 3.63 -4.08
C LYS A 93 -0.75 2.65 -3.92
N ALA A 94 -0.48 1.36 -3.81
CA ALA A 94 -1.52 0.38 -3.61
C ALA A 94 -2.13 0.51 -2.20
N TYR A 95 -3.45 0.47 -2.14
CA TYR A 95 -4.24 0.43 -0.91
C TYR A 95 -4.07 -0.90 -0.16
N ALA A 96 -3.99 -2.01 -0.90
CA ALA A 96 -3.70 -3.33 -0.39
C ALA A 96 -2.93 -4.16 -1.43
N ILE A 97 -2.10 -5.08 -0.96
CA ILE A 97 -1.36 -6.02 -1.81
C ILE A 97 -1.60 -7.44 -1.28
N TYR A 98 -2.13 -8.31 -2.14
CA TYR A 98 -2.26 -9.74 -1.87
C TYR A 98 -1.08 -10.45 -2.53
N GLU A 99 -0.30 -11.17 -1.74
CA GLU A 99 0.81 -12.00 -2.22
C GLU A 99 0.47 -13.48 -2.03
N ILE A 100 0.46 -14.23 -3.12
CA ILE A 100 0.08 -15.65 -3.11
C ILE A 100 1.04 -16.44 -3.99
N ILE A 101 1.34 -17.67 -3.57
CA ILE A 101 2.16 -18.62 -4.34
C ILE A 101 1.51 -18.93 -5.70
N VAL A 102 2.37 -19.12 -6.72
CA VAL A 102 2.00 -19.55 -8.07
C VAL A 102 2.91 -20.70 -8.51
N GLU A 103 2.97 -20.96 -9.81
CA GLU A 103 3.80 -22.03 -10.40
C GLU A 103 5.29 -21.83 -10.09
N GLY A 104 6.02 -22.93 -10.03
CA GLY A 104 7.48 -22.93 -9.88
C GLY A 104 7.97 -22.42 -8.54
N GLY A 105 7.13 -22.39 -7.51
CA GLY A 105 7.48 -21.87 -6.18
C GLY A 105 7.64 -20.34 -6.14
N GLU A 106 7.28 -19.65 -7.20
CA GLU A 106 7.23 -18.19 -7.23
C GLU A 106 5.97 -17.65 -6.56
N THR A 107 5.93 -16.36 -6.28
CA THR A 107 4.70 -15.67 -5.88
C THR A 107 4.24 -14.69 -6.96
N ARG A 108 3.00 -14.29 -6.86
CA ARG A 108 2.44 -13.19 -7.66
C ARG A 108 1.71 -12.24 -6.74
N LEU A 109 1.71 -10.96 -7.11
CA LEU A 109 1.00 -9.96 -6.37
C LEU A 109 -0.30 -9.60 -7.08
N MET A 110 -1.32 -9.25 -6.31
CA MET A 110 -2.46 -8.48 -6.78
C MET A 110 -2.49 -7.18 -6.00
N ALA A 111 -2.21 -6.09 -6.68
CA ALA A 111 -2.23 -4.75 -6.09
C ALA A 111 -3.61 -4.12 -6.29
N VAL A 112 -4.21 -3.64 -5.22
CA VAL A 112 -5.53 -2.99 -5.23
C VAL A 112 -5.33 -1.48 -5.07
N PHE A 113 -5.91 -0.71 -5.99
CA PHE A 113 -5.86 0.74 -6.00
C PHE A 113 -7.27 1.28 -5.79
N LYS A 114 -7.41 2.29 -4.93
CA LYS A 114 -8.69 2.93 -4.61
C LYS A 114 -8.46 4.43 -4.43
N GLY A 115 -9.11 5.26 -5.24
CA GLY A 115 -8.99 6.71 -5.15
C GLY A 115 -7.60 7.28 -5.49
N GLN A 116 -6.77 6.52 -6.18
CA GLN A 116 -5.40 6.92 -6.53
C GLN A 116 -5.20 6.96 -8.03
N ASP A 117 -4.56 8.02 -8.52
CA ASP A 117 -4.07 8.07 -9.87
C ASP A 117 -2.62 7.55 -9.91
N VAL A 118 -2.43 6.46 -10.64
CA VAL A 118 -1.15 5.77 -10.78
C VAL A 118 -0.81 5.65 -12.25
N GLU A 119 0.21 6.38 -12.69
CA GLU A 119 0.59 6.47 -14.11
C GLU A 119 1.25 5.21 -14.64
N LYS A 120 1.96 4.46 -13.78
CA LYS A 120 2.62 3.21 -14.14
C LYS A 120 2.36 2.15 -13.09
N ILE A 121 1.79 1.04 -13.52
CA ILE A 121 1.49 -0.13 -12.70
C ILE A 121 2.04 -1.36 -13.40
N GLY A 122 2.80 -2.17 -12.69
CA GLY A 122 3.28 -3.43 -13.23
C GLY A 122 4.71 -3.81 -12.82
N PRO A 123 5.31 -4.79 -13.52
CA PRO A 123 4.81 -5.49 -14.71
C PRO A 123 3.54 -6.29 -14.47
N VAL A 124 2.56 -6.10 -15.37
CA VAL A 124 1.27 -6.79 -15.29
C VAL A 124 1.44 -8.26 -15.70
N ARG A 125 0.74 -9.17 -15.02
CA ARG A 125 0.90 -10.60 -15.21
C ARG A 125 -0.42 -11.37 -15.29
N SER A 126 -0.31 -12.66 -15.61
CA SER A 126 -1.46 -13.51 -15.85
C SER A 126 -2.27 -13.79 -14.58
N SER A 127 -3.59 -13.86 -14.74
CA SER A 127 -4.54 -14.26 -13.69
C SER A 127 -4.37 -15.73 -13.28
N ARG A 128 -4.68 -16.01 -12.00
CA ARG A 128 -4.92 -17.34 -11.44
C ARG A 128 -6.25 -17.31 -10.71
N HIS A 129 -6.97 -18.42 -10.77
CA HIS A 129 -8.37 -18.50 -10.32
C HIS A 129 -8.59 -18.08 -8.86
N TYR A 130 -7.68 -18.41 -7.96
CA TYR A 130 -7.82 -18.06 -6.54
C TYR A 130 -7.63 -16.55 -6.24
N PHE A 131 -7.04 -15.75 -7.14
CA PHE A 131 -7.01 -14.30 -7.02
C PHE A 131 -8.39 -13.66 -7.29
N LEU A 132 -9.26 -14.35 -8.03
CA LEU A 132 -10.61 -13.87 -8.31
C LEU A 132 -11.45 -13.72 -7.06
N ASP A 133 -11.21 -14.57 -6.04
CA ASP A 133 -11.88 -14.47 -4.74
C ASP A 133 -11.60 -13.14 -4.05
N TYR A 134 -10.36 -12.69 -4.13
CA TYR A 134 -9.93 -11.42 -3.54
C TYR A 134 -10.30 -10.21 -4.40
N ALA A 135 -10.31 -10.34 -5.72
CA ALA A 135 -10.81 -9.28 -6.60
C ALA A 135 -12.32 -9.03 -6.40
N LEU A 136 -13.11 -10.10 -6.28
CA LEU A 136 -14.55 -10.01 -6.07
C LEU A 136 -14.94 -9.54 -4.67
N GLU A 137 -14.18 -9.92 -3.63
CA GLU A 137 -14.44 -9.39 -2.28
C GLU A 137 -14.22 -7.88 -2.19
N ASN A 138 -13.30 -7.32 -3.00
CA ASN A 138 -13.08 -5.89 -3.11
C ASN A 138 -14.04 -5.21 -4.12
N ASP A 139 -14.94 -5.93 -4.76
CA ASP A 139 -15.73 -5.45 -5.90
C ASP A 139 -14.87 -4.75 -6.97
N ALA A 140 -13.66 -5.25 -7.20
CA ALA A 140 -12.68 -4.57 -8.03
C ALA A 140 -12.91 -4.80 -9.53
N ILE A 141 -12.55 -3.81 -10.36
CA ILE A 141 -12.27 -4.01 -11.78
C ILE A 141 -10.93 -4.74 -11.85
N TYR A 142 -10.93 -5.95 -12.41
CA TYR A 142 -9.78 -6.85 -12.35
C TYR A 142 -8.96 -6.81 -13.64
N ALA A 143 -7.73 -6.29 -13.57
CA ALA A 143 -6.82 -6.18 -14.71
C ALA A 143 -5.67 -7.19 -14.62
N HIS A 144 -5.38 -7.85 -15.73
CA HIS A 144 -4.34 -8.87 -15.84
C HIS A 144 -3.82 -8.96 -17.29
N TYR A 145 -2.72 -9.67 -17.50
CA TYR A 145 -2.15 -9.91 -18.83
C TYR A 145 -2.04 -11.42 -19.09
N GLY A 146 -3.09 -11.99 -19.67
CA GLY A 146 -3.28 -13.43 -19.84
C GLY A 146 -3.85 -14.12 -18.58
N TRP A 147 -4.05 -15.41 -18.65
CA TRP A 147 -4.65 -16.24 -17.60
C TRP A 147 -4.21 -17.72 -17.69
N SER A 148 -4.49 -18.51 -16.64
CA SER A 148 -4.53 -19.96 -16.75
C SER A 148 -5.90 -20.41 -17.26
N PRO A 149 -6.06 -21.63 -17.85
CA PRO A 149 -7.35 -22.10 -18.36
C PRO A 149 -8.45 -22.07 -17.29
N LYS A 150 -8.14 -22.49 -16.05
CA LYS A 150 -9.10 -22.40 -14.96
C LYS A 150 -9.47 -20.96 -14.61
N ALA A 151 -8.51 -20.03 -14.61
CA ALA A 151 -8.81 -18.62 -14.34
C ALA A 151 -9.71 -18.03 -15.45
N GLU A 152 -9.49 -18.39 -16.71
CA GLU A 152 -10.34 -17.97 -17.82
C GLU A 152 -11.78 -18.48 -17.66
N SER A 153 -11.94 -19.77 -17.33
CA SER A 153 -13.24 -20.37 -17.09
C SER A 153 -13.97 -19.71 -15.92
N ASP A 154 -13.26 -19.53 -14.80
CA ASP A 154 -13.85 -18.97 -13.59
C ASP A 154 -14.20 -17.47 -13.75
N ILE A 155 -13.41 -16.69 -14.50
CA ILE A 155 -13.72 -15.30 -14.85
C ILE A 155 -15.09 -15.23 -15.55
N LYS A 156 -15.32 -16.10 -16.53
CA LYS A 156 -16.58 -16.15 -17.27
C LYS A 156 -17.74 -16.61 -16.39
N THR A 157 -17.56 -17.71 -15.65
CA THR A 157 -18.60 -18.31 -14.81
C THR A 157 -19.03 -17.39 -13.67
N LEU A 158 -18.08 -16.64 -13.09
CA LEU A 158 -18.33 -15.74 -11.97
C LEU A 158 -18.73 -14.32 -12.42
N GLY A 159 -18.73 -14.04 -13.71
CA GLY A 159 -19.08 -12.72 -14.22
C GLY A 159 -18.13 -11.62 -13.76
N VAL A 160 -16.82 -11.92 -13.62
CA VAL A 160 -15.83 -10.94 -13.16
C VAL A 160 -15.69 -9.81 -14.16
N ASN A 161 -15.83 -8.57 -13.73
CA ASN A 161 -15.50 -7.41 -14.55
C ASN A 161 -13.98 -7.35 -14.75
N ASN A 162 -13.49 -8.00 -15.81
CA ASN A 162 -12.07 -8.16 -16.07
C ASN A 162 -11.60 -7.41 -17.32
N ILE A 163 -10.32 -7.06 -17.31
CA ILE A 163 -9.59 -6.45 -18.42
C ILE A 163 -8.35 -7.31 -18.67
N ASN A 164 -8.33 -8.03 -19.81
CA ASN A 164 -7.18 -8.81 -20.22
C ASN A 164 -6.32 -8.00 -21.18
N GLY A 165 -5.18 -7.51 -20.74
CA GLY A 165 -4.29 -6.67 -21.54
C GLY A 165 -3.76 -7.32 -22.82
N ILE A 166 -3.87 -8.65 -22.99
CA ILE A 166 -3.53 -9.31 -24.26
C ILE A 166 -4.51 -8.90 -25.38
N THR A 167 -5.74 -8.60 -25.02
CA THR A 167 -6.81 -8.26 -25.99
C THR A 167 -7.04 -6.75 -26.12
N GLU A 168 -6.33 -5.96 -25.32
CA GLU A 168 -6.42 -4.50 -25.34
C GLU A 168 -5.29 -3.88 -26.21
N SER A 169 -5.36 -2.59 -26.42
CA SER A 169 -4.36 -1.85 -27.20
C SER A 169 -2.99 -1.80 -26.51
N ASP A 170 -1.91 -1.83 -27.28
CA ASP A 170 -0.56 -1.57 -26.79
C ASP A 170 -0.35 -0.15 -26.20
N LYS A 171 -1.31 0.76 -26.43
CA LYS A 171 -1.35 2.07 -25.78
C LYS A 171 -1.90 2.00 -24.34
N ASP A 172 -2.64 0.94 -24.04
CA ASP A 172 -3.29 0.74 -22.74
C ASP A 172 -2.50 -0.23 -21.85
N PHE A 173 -1.86 -1.22 -22.49
CA PHE A 173 -0.92 -2.13 -21.88
C PHE A 173 0.38 -2.13 -22.71
N TRP A 174 1.34 -1.34 -22.30
CA TRP A 174 2.56 -1.11 -23.07
C TRP A 174 3.78 -1.83 -22.49
N ARG A 175 4.76 -2.13 -23.36
CA ARG A 175 6.02 -2.75 -22.95
C ARG A 175 7.12 -1.72 -22.78
N ILE A 176 7.86 -1.84 -21.68
CA ILE A 176 9.05 -1.03 -21.43
C ILE A 176 10.32 -1.77 -21.87
N LYS A 177 11.32 -1.02 -22.33
CA LYS A 177 12.61 -1.57 -22.82
C LYS A 177 13.58 -1.91 -21.69
N GLN A 178 13.38 -1.34 -20.50
CA GLN A 178 14.24 -1.53 -19.32
C GLN A 178 14.16 -2.93 -18.72
N LYS A 179 13.18 -3.72 -19.15
CA LYS A 179 12.97 -5.09 -18.70
C LYS A 179 12.72 -6.01 -19.89
N SER A 180 13.11 -7.27 -19.75
CA SER A 180 12.90 -8.28 -20.77
C SER A 180 11.48 -8.85 -20.72
N SER A 181 10.92 -9.24 -21.87
CA SER A 181 9.70 -10.03 -21.92
C SER A 181 9.92 -11.36 -21.17
N PRO A 182 8.93 -11.85 -20.42
CA PRO A 182 7.56 -11.36 -20.26
C PRO A 182 7.36 -10.40 -19.07
N HIS A 183 8.43 -9.86 -18.48
CA HIS A 183 8.44 -9.11 -17.22
C HIS A 183 8.38 -7.58 -17.43
N ASN A 184 7.73 -7.09 -18.49
CA ASN A 184 7.89 -5.71 -18.95
C ASN A 184 6.59 -5.01 -19.41
N VAL A 185 5.40 -5.55 -19.10
CA VAL A 185 4.12 -4.93 -19.47
C VAL A 185 3.66 -4.00 -18.36
N LEU A 186 3.37 -2.76 -18.67
CA LEU A 186 2.79 -1.79 -17.75
C LEU A 186 1.41 -1.34 -18.20
N THR A 187 0.64 -0.78 -17.26
CA THR A 187 -0.62 -0.09 -17.48
C THR A 187 -0.73 1.09 -16.51
N SER A 188 -1.89 1.76 -16.43
CA SER A 188 -2.19 2.82 -15.46
C SER A 188 -3.65 2.74 -14.98
N THR A 189 -3.96 3.39 -13.87
CA THR A 189 -5.34 3.47 -13.39
C THR A 189 -6.24 4.18 -14.38
N SER A 190 -5.77 5.26 -15.04
CA SER A 190 -6.54 5.99 -16.05
C SER A 190 -6.87 5.12 -17.26
N LYS A 191 -5.94 4.30 -17.74
CA LYS A 191 -6.17 3.39 -18.86
C LYS A 191 -7.17 2.29 -18.51
N ILE A 192 -7.07 1.72 -17.32
CA ILE A 192 -8.03 0.72 -16.84
C ILE A 192 -9.43 1.33 -16.71
N LYS A 193 -9.57 2.56 -16.17
CA LYS A 193 -10.86 3.26 -16.08
C LYS A 193 -11.46 3.53 -17.46
N GLU A 194 -10.66 3.95 -18.43
CA GLU A 194 -11.09 4.17 -19.82
C GLU A 194 -11.64 2.90 -20.45
N ILE A 195 -10.89 1.78 -20.36
CA ILE A 195 -11.34 0.48 -20.88
C ILE A 195 -12.61 0.01 -20.16
N ALA A 196 -12.66 0.14 -18.83
CA ALA A 196 -13.83 -0.23 -18.03
C ALA A 196 -15.08 0.55 -18.46
N LYS A 197 -14.95 1.85 -18.71
CA LYS A 197 -16.04 2.68 -19.26
C LYS A 197 -16.49 2.19 -20.62
N ASN A 198 -15.57 1.86 -21.53
CA ASN A 198 -15.89 1.34 -22.86
C ASN A 198 -16.55 -0.04 -22.80
N LYS A 199 -16.27 -0.84 -21.77
CA LYS A 199 -16.93 -2.13 -21.49
C LYS A 199 -18.23 -1.98 -20.68
N ASN A 200 -18.69 -0.75 -20.41
CA ASN A 200 -19.86 -0.45 -19.59
C ASN A 200 -19.78 -1.01 -18.15
N TYR A 201 -18.59 -1.10 -17.60
CA TYR A 201 -18.42 -1.45 -16.19
C TYR A 201 -18.73 -0.24 -15.31
N LYS A 202 -19.43 -0.47 -14.19
CA LYS A 202 -19.63 0.59 -13.19
C LYS A 202 -18.28 1.02 -12.62
N LEU A 203 -18.04 2.31 -12.54
CA LEU A 203 -16.82 2.89 -11.95
C LEU A 203 -16.98 3.24 -10.46
N THR A 204 -18.16 3.04 -9.91
CA THR A 204 -18.47 3.23 -8.50
C THR A 204 -18.87 1.92 -7.85
N SER A 205 -18.60 1.79 -6.56
CA SER A 205 -19.00 0.67 -5.71
C SER A 205 -19.67 1.18 -4.44
N THR A 206 -20.72 0.49 -4.02
CA THR A 206 -21.36 0.70 -2.72
C THR A 206 -20.96 -0.38 -1.71
N LYS A 207 -20.05 -1.29 -2.12
CA LYS A 207 -19.58 -2.35 -1.27
C LYS A 207 -18.67 -1.78 -0.17
N GLU A 208 -18.95 -2.15 1.05
CA GLU A 208 -18.10 -1.78 2.19
C GLU A 208 -16.69 -2.34 2.04
N SER A 209 -15.74 -1.70 2.69
CA SER A 209 -14.35 -2.17 2.72
C SER A 209 -14.27 -3.57 3.32
N VAL A 210 -13.43 -4.41 2.73
CA VAL A 210 -13.13 -5.76 3.26
C VAL A 210 -12.52 -5.71 4.65
N LEU A 211 -11.76 -4.66 4.92
CA LEU A 211 -11.08 -4.43 6.19
C LEU A 211 -11.62 -3.16 6.84
N ASN A 212 -11.80 -3.20 8.15
CA ASN A 212 -12.10 -2.02 8.92
C ASN A 212 -10.82 -1.26 9.22
N TYR A 213 -10.84 0.04 8.95
CA TYR A 213 -9.71 0.92 9.21
C TYR A 213 -9.99 1.82 10.39
N VAL A 214 -8.95 2.07 11.17
CA VAL A 214 -8.96 3.05 12.25
C VAL A 214 -7.91 4.13 11.96
N THR A 215 -8.22 5.35 12.33
CA THR A 215 -7.32 6.50 12.14
C THR A 215 -6.35 6.67 13.30
N ASN A 216 -6.67 6.12 14.45
CA ASN A 216 -5.82 6.16 15.65
C ASN A 216 -4.87 4.97 15.66
N GLU A 217 -3.71 5.14 16.28
CA GLU A 217 -2.81 4.03 16.56
C GLU A 217 -3.50 3.04 17.50
N VAL A 218 -3.40 1.76 17.17
CA VAL A 218 -3.90 0.66 18.01
C VAL A 218 -2.69 -0.09 18.55
N GLU A 219 -2.49 -0.01 19.84
CA GLU A 219 -1.45 -0.80 20.49
C GLU A 219 -1.92 -2.25 20.66
N LEU A 220 -1.15 -3.20 20.14
CA LEU A 220 -1.34 -4.62 20.42
C LEU A 220 -0.63 -4.98 21.74
N ALA A 221 -1.26 -4.64 22.88
CA ALA A 221 -0.63 -4.75 24.20
C ALA A 221 -0.11 -6.17 24.50
N GLU A 222 -0.86 -7.21 24.11
CA GLU A 222 -0.51 -8.63 24.30
C GLU A 222 0.27 -9.22 23.11
N GLY A 223 0.59 -8.41 22.08
CA GLY A 223 1.29 -8.85 20.89
C GLY A 223 2.73 -9.28 21.16
N LYS A 224 3.16 -10.38 20.54
CA LYS A 224 4.56 -10.81 20.53
C LYS A 224 5.38 -9.87 19.66
N THR A 225 6.65 -9.62 20.03
CA THR A 225 7.57 -8.81 19.22
C THR A 225 7.71 -9.39 17.81
N ALA A 226 7.54 -8.54 16.80
CA ALA A 226 7.58 -8.88 15.39
C ALA A 226 8.35 -7.83 14.56
N ASN A 227 9.53 -7.41 15.02
CA ASN A 227 10.38 -6.45 14.31
C ASN A 227 10.90 -6.99 12.97
N LYS A 228 10.91 -8.32 12.81
CA LYS A 228 11.19 -8.99 11.55
C LYS A 228 10.18 -10.08 11.32
N VAL A 229 9.50 -10.05 10.18
CA VAL A 229 8.55 -11.06 9.73
C VAL A 229 9.17 -11.77 8.53
N THR A 230 9.13 -13.09 8.49
CA THR A 230 9.64 -13.89 7.37
C THR A 230 8.58 -14.89 6.94
N ILE A 231 8.23 -14.89 5.67
CA ILE A 231 7.20 -15.73 5.07
C ILE A 231 7.88 -16.59 3.99
N PRO A 232 8.24 -17.84 4.28
CA PRO A 232 8.77 -18.75 3.29
C PRO A 232 7.63 -19.35 2.46
N TYR A 233 7.52 -18.96 1.20
CA TYR A 233 6.55 -19.52 0.27
C TYR A 233 7.04 -20.83 -0.34
N SER A 234 8.35 -20.92 -0.60
CA SER A 234 9.03 -22.07 -1.17
C SER A 234 10.54 -21.96 -0.93
N ASP A 235 11.31 -22.96 -1.34
CA ASP A 235 12.78 -22.91 -1.34
C ASP A 235 13.32 -21.79 -2.25
N LEU A 236 12.53 -21.35 -3.22
CA LEU A 236 12.91 -20.31 -4.19
C LEU A 236 12.44 -18.91 -3.79
N HIS A 237 11.36 -18.80 -3.00
CA HIS A 237 10.76 -17.49 -2.71
C HIS A 237 10.45 -17.31 -1.24
N THR A 238 11.08 -16.29 -0.67
CA THR A 238 10.83 -15.83 0.69
C THR A 238 10.55 -14.33 0.65
N THR A 239 9.43 -13.91 1.21
CA THR A 239 9.13 -12.50 1.48
C THR A 239 9.42 -12.20 2.95
N SER A 240 10.05 -11.07 3.22
CA SER A 240 10.26 -10.62 4.59
C SER A 240 10.00 -9.13 4.75
N TYR A 241 9.73 -8.75 5.99
CA TYR A 241 9.43 -7.39 6.39
C TYR A 241 10.27 -7.03 7.60
N VAL A 242 10.82 -5.82 7.60
CA VAL A 242 11.60 -5.29 8.72
C VAL A 242 10.95 -4.01 9.20
N TYR A 243 10.60 -3.98 10.48
CA TYR A 243 9.96 -2.85 11.14
C TYR A 243 10.95 -1.72 11.37
N ASP A 244 10.53 -0.52 11.11
CA ASP A 244 11.22 0.72 11.44
C ASP A 244 10.39 1.49 12.47
N GLU A 245 10.95 1.68 13.67
CA GLU A 245 10.26 2.34 14.78
C GLU A 245 10.00 3.82 14.55
N THR A 246 10.81 4.48 13.71
CA THR A 246 10.68 5.90 13.42
C THR A 246 9.50 6.18 12.50
N SER A 247 9.41 5.42 11.41
CA SER A 247 8.31 5.53 10.44
C SER A 247 7.09 4.71 10.83
N LYS A 248 7.21 3.82 11.82
CA LYS A 248 6.19 2.85 12.26
C LYS A 248 5.64 2.01 11.09
N THR A 249 6.51 1.63 10.16
CA THR A 249 6.18 0.83 8.99
C THR A 249 7.14 -0.33 8.81
N TYR A 250 6.71 -1.31 8.03
CA TYR A 250 7.52 -2.45 7.64
C TYR A 250 8.06 -2.26 6.22
N THR A 251 9.36 -2.30 6.05
CA THR A 251 10.01 -2.34 4.73
C THR A 251 9.99 -3.74 4.17
N ARG A 252 9.52 -3.91 2.92
CA ARG A 252 9.40 -5.19 2.23
C ARG A 252 10.71 -5.62 1.57
N TYR A 253 11.02 -6.91 1.70
CA TYR A 253 12.11 -7.61 1.01
C TYR A 253 11.56 -8.85 0.31
N ALA A 254 12.07 -9.17 -0.86
CA ALA A 254 11.81 -10.44 -1.54
C ALA A 254 13.15 -11.13 -1.82
N ARG A 255 13.30 -12.37 -1.42
CA ARG A 255 14.56 -13.15 -1.52
C ARG A 255 15.76 -12.38 -0.94
N GLY A 256 15.58 -11.69 0.19
CA GLY A 256 16.60 -10.88 0.84
C GLY A 256 16.90 -9.53 0.16
N ILE A 257 16.31 -9.23 -0.98
CA ILE A 257 16.51 -7.97 -1.71
C ILE A 257 15.42 -6.98 -1.31
N LYS A 258 15.85 -5.80 -0.83
CA LYS A 258 14.96 -4.69 -0.52
C LYS A 258 14.15 -4.29 -1.75
N GLN A 259 12.85 -4.21 -1.60
CA GLN A 259 11.96 -3.85 -2.71
C GLN A 259 11.76 -2.34 -2.76
N THR A 260 11.84 -1.79 -3.96
CA THR A 260 11.65 -0.36 -4.23
C THR A 260 10.66 -0.17 -5.37
N ASP A 261 10.09 1.00 -5.47
CA ASP A 261 9.23 1.39 -6.59
C ASP A 261 10.09 1.78 -7.81
N PHE A 262 9.67 1.35 -9.00
CA PHE A 262 10.40 1.55 -10.26
C PHE A 262 10.55 3.02 -10.65
N GLU A 263 9.57 3.86 -10.33
CA GLU A 263 9.58 5.27 -10.73
C GLU A 263 10.30 6.16 -9.70
N THR A 264 10.07 5.91 -8.41
CA THR A 264 10.55 6.79 -7.34
C THR A 264 11.81 6.27 -6.66
N ASN A 265 12.15 4.98 -6.86
CA ASN A 265 13.19 4.26 -6.13
C ASN A 265 13.01 4.25 -4.60
N GLU A 266 11.86 4.66 -4.11
CA GLU A 266 11.52 4.62 -2.69
C GLU A 266 11.19 3.20 -2.24
N SER A 267 11.47 2.90 -0.98
CA SER A 267 11.18 1.58 -0.39
C SER A 267 9.68 1.28 -0.41
N ILE A 268 9.34 0.03 -0.73
CA ILE A 268 7.98 -0.47 -0.55
C ILE A 268 7.78 -0.76 0.93
N THR A 269 6.84 -0.05 1.53
CA THR A 269 6.51 -0.15 2.96
C THR A 269 5.04 -0.44 3.17
N THR A 270 4.71 -1.03 4.31
CA THR A 270 3.33 -1.23 4.75
C THR A 270 3.20 -1.00 6.25
N LYS A 271 2.06 -0.51 6.69
CA LYS A 271 1.74 -0.37 8.12
C LYS A 271 1.32 -1.70 8.72
N ASN A 272 0.53 -2.47 7.99
CA ASN A 272 -0.11 -3.68 8.47
C ASN A 272 0.25 -4.88 7.60
N ILE A 273 0.38 -6.05 8.22
CA ILE A 273 0.58 -7.32 7.55
C ILE A 273 -0.44 -8.31 8.10
N ILE A 274 -1.19 -8.96 7.21
CA ILE A 274 -2.10 -10.05 7.55
C ILE A 274 -1.56 -11.32 6.87
N ILE A 275 -1.30 -12.34 7.65
CA ILE A 275 -0.88 -13.66 7.14
C ILE A 275 -2.02 -14.63 7.37
N THR A 276 -2.43 -15.35 6.33
CA THR A 276 -3.45 -16.39 6.40
C THR A 276 -2.87 -17.72 5.93
N PHE A 277 -2.96 -18.76 6.75
CA PHE A 277 -2.48 -20.11 6.40
C PHE A 277 -3.56 -20.88 5.65
N VAL A 278 -3.39 -21.00 4.35
CA VAL A 278 -4.35 -21.65 3.45
C VAL A 278 -3.77 -22.92 2.89
N LYS A 279 -4.56 -23.99 2.82
CA LYS A 279 -4.12 -25.24 2.20
C LYS A 279 -3.88 -25.02 0.71
N ASN A 280 -2.69 -25.39 0.26
CA ASN A 280 -2.25 -25.34 -1.11
C ASN A 280 -1.96 -26.74 -1.65
N THR A 281 -2.39 -27.03 -2.87
CA THR A 281 -2.18 -28.32 -3.57
C THR A 281 -1.94 -28.07 -5.06
N ASP A 282 -1.40 -29.04 -5.76
CA ASP A 282 -1.33 -28.99 -7.22
C ASP A 282 -2.72 -29.06 -7.84
N LEU A 283 -2.95 -28.24 -8.86
CA LEU A 283 -4.23 -28.21 -9.57
C LEU A 283 -4.48 -29.46 -10.43
N ASN A 284 -3.41 -30.10 -10.91
CA ASN A 284 -3.46 -31.27 -11.79
C ASN A 284 -4.36 -31.09 -13.02
N ASP A 285 -4.21 -29.95 -13.71
CA ASP A 285 -5.04 -29.59 -14.87
C ASP A 285 -4.61 -30.25 -16.20
N GLY A 286 -3.72 -31.21 -16.14
CA GLY A 286 -3.25 -31.98 -17.31
C GLY A 286 -2.15 -31.29 -18.14
N GLU A 287 -1.81 -30.03 -17.85
CA GLU A 287 -0.78 -29.30 -18.60
C GLU A 287 0.63 -29.41 -18.03
N ASN A 288 0.85 -30.16 -16.94
CA ASN A 288 2.15 -30.35 -16.27
C ASN A 288 2.90 -29.06 -15.95
N LYS A 289 2.19 -28.01 -15.61
CA LYS A 289 2.76 -26.68 -15.28
C LYS A 289 2.84 -26.40 -13.79
N ASN A 290 2.60 -27.41 -12.94
CA ASN A 290 2.60 -27.30 -11.47
C ASN A 290 1.75 -26.12 -10.97
N ARG A 291 0.57 -25.89 -11.58
CA ARG A 291 -0.34 -24.85 -11.16
C ARG A 291 -0.92 -25.17 -9.80
N GLN A 292 -1.09 -24.14 -9.02
CA GLN A 292 -1.53 -24.24 -7.65
C GLN A 292 -3.06 -24.18 -7.56
N ASN A 293 -3.61 -24.82 -6.54
CA ASN A 293 -5.01 -24.75 -6.15
C ASN A 293 -5.07 -24.44 -4.65
N LEU A 294 -5.68 -23.31 -4.29
CA LEU A 294 -5.80 -22.87 -2.92
C LEU A 294 -7.22 -23.06 -2.40
N SER A 295 -7.34 -23.68 -1.22
CA SER A 295 -8.61 -23.77 -0.48
C SER A 295 -8.80 -22.52 0.36
N ASN A 296 -9.02 -21.38 -0.31
CA ASN A 296 -9.05 -20.05 0.30
C ASN A 296 -10.46 -19.57 0.75
N ILE A 297 -11.45 -20.46 0.75
CA ILE A 297 -12.79 -20.21 1.30
C ILE A 297 -12.93 -21.03 2.58
N GLY A 298 -13.31 -20.39 3.69
CA GLY A 298 -13.45 -21.02 4.99
C GLY A 298 -12.85 -20.21 6.14
N THR A 299 -12.50 -20.91 7.20
CA THR A 299 -11.88 -20.34 8.40
C THR A 299 -10.44 -20.80 8.52
N PHE A 300 -9.52 -19.86 8.70
CA PHE A 300 -8.08 -20.10 8.69
C PHE A 300 -7.42 -19.46 9.90
N LYS A 301 -6.37 -20.08 10.40
CA LYS A 301 -5.44 -19.43 11.33
C LYS A 301 -4.60 -18.40 10.58
N GLY A 302 -4.19 -17.35 11.27
CA GLY A 302 -3.35 -16.32 10.72
C GLY A 302 -2.69 -15.45 11.78
N TYR A 303 -2.01 -14.43 11.30
CA TYR A 303 -1.42 -13.39 12.13
C TYR A 303 -1.85 -12.03 11.62
N TYR A 304 -2.14 -11.12 12.54
CA TYR A 304 -2.19 -9.68 12.30
C TYR A 304 -0.96 -9.05 12.93
N ILE A 305 -0.26 -8.24 12.14
CA ILE A 305 1.03 -7.67 12.52
C ILE A 305 1.00 -6.18 12.23
N THR A 306 1.27 -5.37 13.23
CA THR A 306 1.40 -3.92 13.16
C THR A 306 2.30 -3.42 14.27
N ASP A 307 2.93 -2.26 14.10
CA ASP A 307 3.71 -1.56 15.12
C ASP A 307 4.75 -2.43 15.85
N GLY A 308 5.45 -3.28 15.10
CA GLY A 308 6.48 -4.17 15.65
C GLY A 308 5.96 -5.33 16.46
N LYS A 309 4.64 -5.59 16.45
CA LYS A 309 3.98 -6.65 17.22
C LYS A 309 3.09 -7.52 16.35
N ALA A 310 2.86 -8.76 16.77
CA ALA A 310 2.00 -9.72 16.10
C ALA A 310 1.05 -10.39 17.10
N ILE A 311 -0.19 -10.60 16.70
CA ILE A 311 -1.18 -11.42 17.38
C ILE A 311 -1.68 -12.54 16.47
N GLU A 312 -2.05 -13.67 17.05
CA GLU A 312 -2.76 -14.73 16.33
C GLU A 312 -4.20 -14.30 16.06
N ILE A 313 -4.67 -14.56 14.85
CA ILE A 313 -6.03 -14.25 14.44
C ILE A 313 -6.69 -15.44 13.76
N GLN A 314 -8.01 -15.38 13.68
CA GLN A 314 -8.82 -16.26 12.86
C GLN A 314 -9.31 -15.45 11.64
N CYS A 315 -8.95 -15.87 10.44
CA CYS A 315 -9.39 -15.28 9.19
C CYS A 315 -10.61 -16.07 8.69
N ILE A 316 -11.70 -15.37 8.40
CA ILE A 316 -12.91 -15.97 7.84
C ILE A 316 -13.13 -15.38 6.44
N LYS A 317 -13.15 -16.26 5.44
CA LYS A 317 -13.51 -15.90 4.07
C LYS A 317 -14.71 -16.70 3.63
N ASN A 318 -15.84 -16.02 3.50
CA ASN A 318 -17.08 -16.63 3.07
C ASN A 318 -17.03 -16.98 1.57
N ALA A 319 -17.81 -17.98 1.17
CA ALA A 319 -18.13 -18.18 -0.23
C ALA A 319 -18.82 -16.93 -0.79
N ARG A 320 -18.68 -16.74 -2.09
CA ARG A 320 -19.24 -15.60 -2.84
C ARG A 320 -20.74 -15.65 -2.91
#